data_006f5099fe81937b9b8edfad35b8e162
#
_entry.id   006f5099fe81937b9b8edfad35b8e162
#
_cell.length_a   1.000
_cell.length_b   1.000
_cell.length_c   1.000
_cell.angle_alpha   90.00
_cell.angle_beta   90.00
_cell.angle_gamma   90.00
#
_symmetry.space_group_name_H-M   'P 1'
#
loop_
_entity.id
_entity.type
_entity.pdbx_description
1 polymer ?
#
loop_
_entity_poly.entity_id
_entity_poly.type
_entity_poly.pdbx_seq_one_letter_code
_entity_poly.pdbx_strand_id
1 'polypeptide(L)'
;MDCFKRLIVLAGVFLLCIVSNAQVKWYNPQAPEYSRQSLIFGKGWNEKEVNYCRLPLRAKEKVRQDVWRLSCESAGLSLRFRTDAESIQVRYKVTGGFSMPHMPSTGVSGVDLYREDGAFCFGTYTFGDTVRYTYTVDRGSNVSKIQEYELYLPLYNGVRFLEIGVESRQHFAFVAKEQHDPIVVYGTSIAQGACASRPGMAWTNILHRQLKRPVVNLGFSGNGKLEPEVISFINEIKASVYILDCMANLNMLTTAQAAERVEKAVY
;
A
#
# COMPACT_ATOMS: atom_id res chain seq x y z
N MET A 1 24.45 -34.08 -75.50
CA MET A 1 24.05 -32.68 -75.18
C MET A 1 23.26 -32.76 -73.90
N ASP A 2 24.02 -32.72 -72.77
CA ASP A 2 23.44 -32.95 -71.43
C ASP A 2 23.06 -31.67 -70.74
N CYS A 3 21.81 -31.62 -70.41
CA CYS A 3 21.23 -30.49 -69.70
C CYS A 3 21.33 -30.73 -68.19
N PHE A 4 22.33 -30.12 -67.54
CA PHE A 4 22.52 -30.20 -66.09
C PHE A 4 21.39 -29.46 -65.38
N LYS A 5 20.49 -30.19 -64.76
CA LYS A 5 19.51 -29.65 -63.82
C LYS A 5 20.17 -29.42 -62.45
N ARG A 6 20.42 -28.16 -62.10
CA ARG A 6 20.83 -27.77 -60.74
C ARG A 6 19.61 -27.76 -59.83
N LEU A 7 19.56 -28.67 -58.90
CA LEU A 7 18.57 -28.73 -57.83
C LEU A 7 19.02 -27.76 -56.72
N ILE A 8 18.32 -26.63 -56.60
CA ILE A 8 18.52 -25.72 -55.49
C ILE A 8 17.67 -26.23 -54.33
N VAL A 9 18.32 -26.79 -53.31
CA VAL A 9 17.69 -27.14 -52.04
C VAL A 9 17.60 -25.84 -51.21
N LEU A 10 16.44 -25.22 -51.14
CA LEU A 10 16.15 -24.14 -50.16
C LEU A 10 15.98 -24.80 -48.79
N ALA A 11 17.02 -24.78 -47.98
CA ALA A 11 16.92 -25.07 -46.56
C ALA A 11 16.21 -23.86 -45.86
N GLY A 12 14.91 -23.96 -45.70
CA GLY A 12 14.14 -23.01 -44.90
C GLY A 12 14.53 -23.18 -43.42
N VAL A 13 15.38 -22.28 -42.95
CA VAL A 13 15.61 -22.16 -41.51
C VAL A 13 14.36 -21.55 -40.88
N PHE A 14 13.47 -22.41 -40.38
CA PHE A 14 12.39 -21.99 -39.46
C PHE A 14 13.06 -21.54 -38.15
N LEU A 15 13.28 -20.22 -38.01
CA LEU A 15 13.57 -19.61 -36.72
C LEU A 15 12.29 -19.74 -35.88
N LEU A 16 12.18 -20.82 -35.14
CA LEU A 16 11.21 -20.91 -34.02
C LEU A 16 11.61 -19.85 -33.01
N CYS A 17 11.02 -18.65 -33.10
CA CYS A 17 10.96 -17.74 -32.01
C CYS A 17 10.16 -18.43 -30.90
N ILE A 18 10.87 -19.15 -30.02
CA ILE A 18 10.32 -19.57 -28.72
C ILE A 18 10.07 -18.28 -27.99
N VAL A 19 8.84 -17.76 -28.08
CA VAL A 19 8.35 -16.75 -27.15
C VAL A 19 8.34 -17.46 -25.80
N SER A 20 9.46 -17.39 -25.10
CA SER A 20 9.53 -17.79 -23.71
C SER A 20 8.55 -16.89 -22.97
N ASN A 21 7.33 -17.37 -22.76
CA ASN A 21 6.42 -16.72 -21.82
C ASN A 21 7.14 -16.75 -20.48
N ALA A 22 7.74 -15.63 -20.12
CA ALA A 22 8.42 -15.46 -18.84
C ALA A 22 7.41 -15.78 -17.74
N GLN A 23 7.61 -16.91 -17.06
CA GLN A 23 6.72 -17.34 -15.98
C GLN A 23 6.80 -16.33 -14.85
N VAL A 24 5.64 -15.76 -14.43
CA VAL A 24 5.55 -14.85 -13.28
C VAL A 24 5.53 -15.67 -12.00
N LYS A 25 6.43 -15.36 -11.10
CA LYS A 25 6.41 -15.87 -9.72
C LYS A 25 5.73 -14.84 -8.81
N TRP A 26 4.75 -15.30 -8.02
CA TRP A 26 3.95 -14.49 -7.14
C TRP A 26 4.39 -14.63 -5.69
N TYR A 27 4.43 -13.51 -4.97
CA TYR A 27 4.86 -13.40 -3.59
C TYR A 27 3.74 -12.78 -2.78
N ASN A 28 3.21 -13.54 -1.81
CA ASN A 28 2.16 -13.11 -0.89
C ASN A 28 2.78 -12.78 0.47
N PRO A 29 2.69 -11.53 0.98
CA PRO A 29 3.27 -11.18 2.28
C PRO A 29 2.59 -11.91 3.47
N GLN A 30 1.41 -12.52 3.24
CA GLN A 30 0.71 -13.34 4.25
C GLN A 30 1.08 -14.82 4.20
N ALA A 31 1.98 -15.22 3.29
CA ALA A 31 2.40 -16.61 3.20
C ALA A 31 3.19 -17.06 4.45
N PRO A 32 3.09 -18.35 4.83
CA PRO A 32 3.71 -18.88 6.06
C PRO A 32 5.20 -18.59 6.21
N GLU A 33 5.95 -18.57 5.10
CA GLU A 33 7.39 -18.26 5.09
C GLU A 33 7.71 -16.85 5.58
N TYR A 34 6.74 -15.93 5.55
CA TYR A 34 6.90 -14.55 6.03
C TYR A 34 6.27 -14.29 7.40
N SER A 35 5.66 -15.30 8.05
CA SER A 35 4.88 -15.15 9.29
C SER A 35 5.67 -14.58 10.48
N ARG A 36 7.00 -14.64 10.44
CA ARG A 36 7.89 -14.08 11.49
C ARG A 36 8.38 -12.67 11.17
N GLN A 37 8.01 -12.11 10.02
CA GLN A 37 8.48 -10.82 9.56
C GLN A 37 7.38 -9.76 9.68
N SER A 38 7.74 -8.56 10.10
CA SER A 38 6.85 -7.40 10.09
C SER A 38 6.97 -6.70 8.74
N LEU A 39 6.12 -7.05 7.79
CA LEU A 39 6.21 -6.59 6.39
C LEU A 39 5.34 -5.39 6.08
N ILE A 40 4.31 -5.11 6.91
CA ILE A 40 3.39 -4.00 6.67
C ILE A 40 3.92 -2.74 7.36
N PHE A 41 4.30 -1.76 6.56
CA PHE A 41 4.67 -0.43 7.04
C PHE A 41 3.41 0.41 7.34
N GLY A 42 3.54 1.46 8.14
CA GLY A 42 2.43 2.33 8.52
C GLY A 42 1.56 1.80 9.68
N LYS A 43 1.84 0.61 10.22
CA LYS A 43 1.19 0.10 11.43
C LYS A 43 1.84 0.63 12.71
N GLY A 44 1.02 1.04 13.68
CA GLY A 44 1.48 1.48 14.99
C GLY A 44 1.80 0.33 15.95
N TRP A 45 1.26 -0.86 15.71
CA TRP A 45 1.40 -2.03 16.57
C TRP A 45 2.05 -3.18 15.81
N ASN A 46 2.85 -3.96 16.53
CA ASN A 46 3.42 -5.20 16.01
C ASN A 46 2.46 -6.35 16.35
N GLU A 47 1.76 -6.86 15.37
CA GLU A 47 0.89 -8.02 15.48
C GLU A 47 1.53 -9.22 14.75
N LYS A 48 1.32 -10.42 15.30
CA LYS A 48 1.85 -11.66 14.70
C LYS A 48 1.17 -12.00 13.37
N GLU A 49 -0.09 -11.58 13.21
CA GLU A 49 -0.86 -11.85 12.00
C GLU A 49 -0.73 -10.69 11.03
N VAL A 50 -0.35 -11.01 9.80
CA VAL A 50 -0.34 -10.05 8.71
C VAL A 50 -1.77 -9.76 8.30
N ASN A 51 -2.27 -8.58 8.67
CA ASN A 51 -3.56 -8.06 8.23
C ASN A 51 -3.39 -6.62 7.74
N TYR A 52 -4.32 -6.15 6.94
CA TYR A 52 -4.28 -4.81 6.34
C TYR A 52 -5.17 -3.81 7.06
N CYS A 53 -5.54 -4.07 8.33
CA CYS A 53 -6.22 -3.10 9.20
C CYS A 53 -5.21 -2.19 9.89
N ARG A 54 -5.58 -0.96 10.16
CA ARG A 54 -4.73 0.08 10.76
C ARG A 54 -4.71 0.01 12.28
N LEU A 55 -5.83 -0.34 12.93
CA LEU A 55 -5.90 -0.63 14.36
C LEU A 55 -5.57 -2.10 14.64
N PRO A 56 -5.08 -2.43 15.85
CA PRO A 56 -4.84 -3.80 16.26
C PRO A 56 -6.16 -4.57 16.41
N LEU A 57 -6.16 -5.89 16.18
CA LEU A 57 -7.38 -6.72 16.23
C LEU A 57 -8.13 -6.59 17.56
N ARG A 58 -7.41 -6.44 18.68
CA ARG A 58 -8.00 -6.25 20.02
C ARG A 58 -8.78 -4.94 20.19
N ALA A 59 -8.65 -3.99 19.26
CA ALA A 59 -9.44 -2.77 19.26
C ALA A 59 -10.88 -3.01 18.81
N LYS A 60 -11.16 -4.11 18.09
CA LYS A 60 -12.47 -4.41 17.51
C LYS A 60 -13.62 -4.32 18.53
N GLU A 61 -13.41 -4.87 19.72
CA GLU A 61 -14.41 -4.91 20.79
C GLU A 61 -14.40 -3.67 21.69
N LYS A 62 -13.48 -2.72 21.46
CA LYS A 62 -13.26 -1.57 22.35
C LYS A 62 -13.61 -0.23 21.71
N VAL A 63 -13.41 -0.08 20.41
CA VAL A 63 -13.76 1.15 19.69
C VAL A 63 -15.14 1.04 19.07
N ARG A 64 -15.75 2.18 18.73
CA ARG A 64 -17.03 2.16 18.00
C ARG A 64 -16.92 1.38 16.70
N GLN A 65 -18.01 0.73 16.32
CA GLN A 65 -18.08 -0.09 15.10
C GLN A 65 -17.67 0.67 13.83
N ASP A 66 -18.06 1.95 13.71
CA ASP A 66 -17.66 2.78 12.56
C ASP A 66 -16.15 3.02 12.52
N VAL A 67 -15.52 3.28 13.67
CA VAL A 67 -14.06 3.44 13.77
C VAL A 67 -13.36 2.13 13.40
N TRP A 68 -13.87 1.00 13.92
CA TRP A 68 -13.32 -0.31 13.56
C TRP A 68 -13.44 -0.59 12.06
N ARG A 69 -14.62 -0.39 11.47
CA ARG A 69 -14.86 -0.57 10.03
C ARG A 69 -13.89 0.27 9.20
N LEU A 70 -13.75 1.55 9.51
CA LEU A 70 -12.82 2.47 8.85
C LEU A 70 -11.35 2.06 9.06
N SER A 71 -11.02 1.50 10.22
CA SER A 71 -9.66 1.02 10.49
C SER A 71 -9.24 -0.13 9.58
N CYS A 72 -10.20 -0.88 9.03
CA CYS A 72 -9.94 -1.94 8.06
C CYS A 72 -9.76 -1.44 6.62
N GLU A 73 -9.89 -0.14 6.37
CA GLU A 73 -9.40 0.51 5.16
C GLU A 73 -7.90 0.79 5.30
N SER A 74 -7.13 0.53 4.25
CA SER A 74 -5.67 0.36 4.34
C SER A 74 -4.87 1.68 4.19
N ALA A 75 -5.50 2.84 4.43
CA ALA A 75 -4.87 4.16 4.29
C ALA A 75 -3.54 4.27 5.06
N GLY A 76 -2.48 4.70 4.39
CA GLY A 76 -1.15 4.86 5.00
C GLY A 76 -0.37 3.56 5.21
N LEU A 77 -0.96 2.40 4.90
CA LEU A 77 -0.23 1.14 4.90
C LEU A 77 0.53 0.96 3.60
N SER A 78 1.70 0.35 3.67
CA SER A 78 2.52 0.03 2.50
C SER A 78 3.30 -1.27 2.68
N LEU A 79 3.83 -1.78 1.56
CA LEU A 79 4.75 -2.90 1.47
C LEU A 79 6.04 -2.42 0.81
N ARG A 80 7.20 -2.79 1.36
CA ARG A 80 8.49 -2.52 0.73
C ARG A 80 9.12 -3.82 0.25
N PHE A 81 9.76 -3.77 -0.91
CA PHE A 81 10.42 -4.93 -1.49
C PHE A 81 11.56 -4.50 -2.42
N ARG A 82 12.47 -5.44 -2.66
CA ARG A 82 13.62 -5.27 -3.54
C ARG A 82 13.51 -6.21 -4.72
N THR A 83 13.75 -5.69 -5.92
CA THR A 83 13.75 -6.48 -7.15
C THR A 83 14.65 -5.85 -8.21
N ASP A 84 15.11 -6.68 -9.14
CA ASP A 84 15.77 -6.28 -10.39
C ASP A 84 14.84 -6.43 -11.61
N ALA A 85 13.54 -6.68 -11.39
CA ALA A 85 12.56 -6.81 -12.45
C ALA A 85 12.26 -5.49 -13.16
N GLU A 86 12.10 -5.53 -14.48
CA GLU A 86 11.61 -4.40 -15.30
C GLU A 86 10.08 -4.30 -15.29
N SER A 87 9.42 -5.45 -15.09
CA SER A 87 7.95 -5.50 -14.97
C SER A 87 7.57 -6.03 -13.60
N ILE A 88 6.80 -5.23 -12.87
CA ILE A 88 6.27 -5.57 -11.55
C ILE A 88 4.75 -5.63 -11.67
N GLN A 89 4.17 -6.77 -11.34
CA GLN A 89 2.74 -6.98 -11.34
C GLN A 89 2.21 -6.99 -9.91
N VAL A 90 1.04 -6.41 -9.69
CA VAL A 90 0.34 -6.47 -8.41
C VAL A 90 -1.08 -6.95 -8.66
N ARG A 91 -1.54 -7.93 -7.88
CA ARG A 91 -2.94 -8.37 -7.89
C ARG A 91 -3.48 -8.45 -6.47
N TYR A 92 -4.70 -7.96 -6.29
CA TYR A 92 -5.32 -7.94 -4.97
C TYR A 92 -6.84 -7.93 -5.05
N LYS A 93 -7.49 -8.24 -3.92
CA LYS A 93 -8.94 -8.12 -3.74
C LYS A 93 -9.24 -7.11 -2.65
N VAL A 94 -10.25 -6.28 -2.89
CA VAL A 94 -10.73 -5.28 -1.94
C VAL A 94 -12.04 -5.70 -1.28
N THR A 95 -12.44 -4.99 -0.24
CA THR A 95 -13.62 -5.34 0.58
C THR A 95 -14.90 -4.65 0.13
N GLY A 96 -14.81 -3.52 -0.56
CA GLY A 96 -15.94 -2.66 -0.93
C GLY A 96 -15.94 -2.26 -2.39
N GLY A 97 -16.79 -1.29 -2.75
CA GLY A 97 -16.87 -0.70 -4.08
C GLY A 97 -15.58 0.02 -4.48
N PHE A 98 -15.34 0.14 -5.79
CA PHE A 98 -14.08 0.66 -6.29
C PHE A 98 -13.94 2.18 -6.21
N SER A 99 -15.04 2.92 -6.23
CA SER A 99 -15.04 4.39 -6.30
C SER A 99 -16.08 5.01 -5.39
N MET A 100 -15.94 6.30 -5.15
CA MET A 100 -16.94 7.14 -4.49
C MET A 100 -17.34 8.29 -5.42
N PRO A 101 -18.51 8.93 -5.24
CA PRO A 101 -18.94 10.02 -6.11
C PRO A 101 -17.95 11.18 -6.23
N HIS A 102 -17.13 11.41 -5.21
CA HIS A 102 -16.16 12.49 -5.10
C HIS A 102 -14.71 12.03 -5.12
N MET A 103 -14.45 10.74 -5.38
CA MET A 103 -13.12 10.18 -5.33
C MET A 103 -12.93 9.07 -6.37
N PRO A 104 -11.90 9.13 -7.24
CA PRO A 104 -11.70 8.14 -8.30
C PRO A 104 -11.33 6.77 -7.76
N SER A 105 -11.54 5.72 -8.56
CA SER A 105 -11.19 4.34 -8.20
C SER A 105 -9.71 4.18 -7.83
N THR A 106 -8.82 4.92 -8.47
CA THR A 106 -7.38 4.94 -8.17
C THR A 106 -7.08 5.46 -6.77
N GLY A 107 -7.87 6.41 -6.25
CA GLY A 107 -7.74 6.89 -4.88
C GLY A 107 -8.41 5.97 -3.85
N VAL A 108 -9.65 5.55 -4.13
CA VAL A 108 -10.44 4.70 -3.21
C VAL A 108 -9.81 3.33 -3.06
N SER A 109 -9.50 2.68 -4.19
CA SER A 109 -9.18 1.24 -4.25
C SER A 109 -7.86 0.93 -4.95
N GLY A 110 -7.17 1.92 -5.51
CA GLY A 110 -5.90 1.73 -6.22
C GLY A 110 -4.70 1.53 -5.30
N VAL A 111 -3.59 1.15 -5.90
CA VAL A 111 -2.28 1.07 -5.27
C VAL A 111 -1.28 1.92 -6.05
N ASP A 112 -0.28 2.46 -5.37
CA ASP A 112 0.78 3.28 -5.97
C ASP A 112 2.15 2.71 -5.68
N LEU A 113 2.98 2.61 -6.71
CA LEU A 113 4.36 2.17 -6.59
C LEU A 113 5.31 3.36 -6.68
N TYR A 114 6.23 3.43 -5.73
CA TYR A 114 7.31 4.40 -5.69
C TYR A 114 8.65 3.69 -5.54
N ARG A 115 9.68 4.22 -6.20
CA ARG A 115 11.06 3.82 -5.98
C ARG A 115 11.60 4.48 -4.69
N GLU A 116 12.63 3.92 -4.09
CA GLU A 116 13.25 4.42 -2.84
C GLU A 116 13.65 5.91 -2.90
N ASP A 117 14.04 6.42 -4.08
CA ASP A 117 14.35 7.84 -4.29
C ASP A 117 13.12 8.76 -4.34
N GLY A 118 11.92 8.19 -4.19
CA GLY A 118 10.65 8.91 -4.22
C GLY A 118 10.05 9.07 -5.62
N ALA A 119 10.67 8.51 -6.66
CA ALA A 119 10.13 8.56 -8.01
C ALA A 119 8.88 7.68 -8.13
N PHE A 120 7.80 8.26 -8.68
CA PHE A 120 6.56 7.54 -8.97
C PHE A 120 6.74 6.60 -10.16
N CYS A 121 6.31 5.36 -10.01
CA CYS A 121 6.25 4.38 -11.09
C CYS A 121 4.83 4.36 -11.67
N PHE A 122 4.70 4.72 -12.95
CA PHE A 122 3.41 4.64 -13.63
C PHE A 122 3.08 3.18 -13.96
N GLY A 123 1.81 2.79 -13.75
CA GLY A 123 1.30 1.45 -14.07
C GLY A 123 -0.03 1.50 -14.81
N THR A 124 -0.23 0.52 -15.69
CA THR A 124 -1.56 0.23 -16.24
C THR A 124 -2.36 -0.58 -15.22
N TYR A 125 -3.68 -0.44 -15.22
CA TYR A 125 -4.52 -1.11 -14.23
C TYR A 125 -5.88 -1.54 -14.79
N THR A 126 -6.46 -2.55 -14.15
CA THR A 126 -7.84 -2.97 -14.36
C THR A 126 -8.53 -3.21 -13.03
N PHE A 127 -9.75 -2.68 -12.88
CA PHE A 127 -10.62 -2.94 -11.75
C PHE A 127 -11.63 -4.03 -12.13
N GLY A 128 -11.73 -5.05 -11.31
CA GLY A 128 -12.60 -6.20 -11.49
C GLY A 128 -12.60 -7.05 -10.23
N ASP A 129 -13.13 -8.28 -10.24
CA ASP A 129 -13.13 -9.19 -9.09
C ASP A 129 -11.74 -9.33 -8.44
N THR A 130 -10.72 -9.25 -9.26
CA THR A 130 -9.32 -9.07 -8.83
C THR A 130 -8.79 -7.82 -9.50
N VAL A 131 -8.38 -6.83 -8.71
CA VAL A 131 -7.71 -5.63 -9.20
C VAL A 131 -6.29 -6.00 -9.61
N ARG A 132 -5.84 -5.47 -10.74
CA ARG A 132 -4.50 -5.74 -11.29
C ARG A 132 -3.81 -4.45 -11.67
N TYR A 133 -2.53 -4.36 -11.33
CA TYR A 133 -1.62 -3.32 -11.79
C TYR A 133 -0.41 -3.96 -12.46
N THR A 134 0.09 -3.33 -13.51
CA THR A 134 1.37 -3.70 -14.15
C THR A 134 2.20 -2.44 -14.29
N TYR A 135 3.33 -2.42 -13.62
CA TYR A 135 4.30 -1.34 -13.65
C TYR A 135 5.46 -1.74 -14.55
N THR A 136 5.80 -0.87 -15.50
CA THR A 136 7.07 -0.95 -16.23
C THR A 136 8.01 0.06 -15.61
N VAL A 137 9.10 -0.42 -15.02
CA VAL A 137 10.02 0.42 -14.29
C VAL A 137 11.29 0.64 -15.10
N ASP A 138 11.64 1.92 -15.29
CA ASP A 138 12.91 2.28 -15.93
C ASP A 138 14.04 2.12 -14.92
N ARG A 139 15.00 1.26 -15.24
CA ARG A 139 16.21 1.02 -14.43
C ARG A 139 17.38 1.89 -14.86
N GLY A 140 17.20 2.73 -15.87
CA GLY A 140 18.28 3.53 -16.46
C GLY A 140 19.41 2.66 -16.99
N SER A 141 20.64 3.19 -16.98
CA SER A 141 21.84 2.46 -17.43
C SER A 141 22.29 1.31 -16.50
N ASN A 142 21.65 1.13 -15.34
CA ASN A 142 22.02 0.13 -14.33
C ASN A 142 21.16 -1.14 -14.42
N VAL A 143 21.24 -1.85 -15.53
CA VAL A 143 20.39 -3.02 -15.87
C VAL A 143 20.44 -4.17 -14.85
N SER A 144 21.47 -4.27 -14.03
CA SER A 144 21.67 -5.39 -13.08
C SER A 144 21.47 -5.01 -11.61
N LYS A 145 21.06 -3.77 -11.31
CA LYS A 145 20.98 -3.32 -9.93
C LYS A 145 19.61 -3.60 -9.31
N ILE A 146 19.62 -4.37 -8.23
CA ILE A 146 18.44 -4.53 -7.36
C ILE A 146 18.05 -3.16 -6.81
N GLN A 147 16.78 -2.77 -6.96
CA GLN A 147 16.22 -1.52 -6.45
C GLN A 147 15.13 -1.81 -5.43
N GLU A 148 14.96 -0.89 -4.49
CA GLU A 148 13.89 -0.95 -3.50
C GLU A 148 12.70 -0.13 -3.95
N TYR A 149 11.52 -0.68 -3.71
CA TYR A 149 10.22 -0.09 -4.05
C TYR A 149 9.30 -0.10 -2.84
N GLU A 150 8.40 0.87 -2.78
CA GLU A 150 7.33 0.96 -1.81
C GLU A 150 5.97 1.00 -2.51
N LEU A 151 5.09 0.05 -2.17
CA LEU A 151 3.73 -0.08 -2.68
C LEU A 151 2.75 0.42 -1.62
N TYR A 152 2.17 1.61 -1.84
CA TYR A 152 1.10 2.15 -0.99
C TYR A 152 -0.24 1.48 -1.29
N LEU A 153 -1.00 1.19 -0.24
CA LEU A 153 -2.27 0.48 -0.28
C LEU A 153 -3.46 1.45 -0.38
N PRO A 154 -4.67 0.95 -0.72
CA PRO A 154 -5.88 1.75 -0.91
C PRO A 154 -6.22 2.67 0.26
N LEU A 155 -6.75 3.87 -0.04
CA LEU A 155 -7.10 4.85 0.99
C LEU A 155 -8.48 4.61 1.63
N TYR A 156 -9.46 4.15 0.83
CA TYR A 156 -10.86 4.00 1.27
C TYR A 156 -11.40 2.59 1.02
N ASN A 157 -10.49 1.61 0.97
CA ASN A 157 -10.87 0.22 0.85
C ASN A 157 -9.93 -0.67 1.66
N GLY A 158 -10.47 -1.77 2.18
CA GLY A 158 -9.69 -2.81 2.81
C GLY A 158 -9.12 -3.79 1.77
N VAL A 159 -7.97 -4.37 2.07
CA VAL A 159 -7.34 -5.42 1.27
C VAL A 159 -7.56 -6.77 1.93
N ARG A 160 -8.07 -7.75 1.18
CA ARG A 160 -8.27 -9.14 1.67
C ARG A 160 -7.15 -10.08 1.25
N PHE A 161 -6.59 -9.80 0.08
CA PHE A 161 -5.59 -10.63 -0.56
C PHE A 161 -4.70 -9.72 -1.40
N LEU A 162 -3.40 -9.94 -1.39
CA LEU A 162 -2.47 -9.19 -2.22
C LEU A 162 -1.26 -10.06 -2.55
N GLU A 163 -0.83 -10.00 -3.81
CA GLU A 163 0.40 -10.59 -4.28
C GLU A 163 1.14 -9.63 -5.20
N ILE A 164 2.47 -9.70 -5.14
CA ILE A 164 3.39 -9.02 -6.04
C ILE A 164 4.05 -10.07 -6.92
N GLY A 165 4.03 -9.86 -8.22
CA GLY A 165 4.56 -10.78 -9.22
C GLY A 165 5.71 -10.16 -9.99
N VAL A 166 6.77 -10.93 -10.18
CA VAL A 166 7.89 -10.59 -11.07
C VAL A 166 8.24 -11.83 -11.90
N GLU A 167 8.97 -11.65 -12.98
CA GLU A 167 9.47 -12.79 -13.75
C GLU A 167 10.27 -13.74 -12.86
N SER A 168 10.08 -15.05 -13.01
CA SER A 168 10.63 -16.08 -12.11
C SER A 168 12.15 -16.10 -11.99
N ARG A 169 12.85 -15.52 -12.96
CA ARG A 169 14.33 -15.41 -12.99
C ARG A 169 14.85 -14.19 -12.23
N GLN A 170 13.97 -13.24 -11.93
CA GLN A 170 14.35 -12.00 -11.29
C GLN A 170 14.41 -12.16 -9.76
N HIS A 171 15.27 -11.39 -9.14
CA HIS A 171 15.35 -11.32 -7.70
C HIS A 171 14.08 -10.66 -7.12
N PHE A 172 13.60 -11.18 -6.02
CA PHE A 172 12.56 -10.56 -5.22
C PHE A 172 12.74 -10.88 -3.74
N ALA A 173 12.66 -9.85 -2.90
CA ALA A 173 12.63 -10.02 -1.46
C ALA A 173 11.80 -8.90 -0.81
N PHE A 174 10.90 -9.26 0.12
CA PHE A 174 10.28 -8.24 0.96
C PHE A 174 11.32 -7.61 1.90
N VAL A 175 11.10 -6.33 2.24
CA VAL A 175 11.87 -5.60 3.25
C VAL A 175 11.09 -5.65 4.56
N ALA A 176 11.70 -6.13 5.62
CA ALA A 176 11.10 -6.11 6.95
C ALA A 176 11.13 -4.68 7.53
N LYS A 177 10.08 -4.34 8.28
CA LYS A 177 9.97 -3.06 8.97
C LYS A 177 11.05 -2.95 10.06
N GLU A 178 11.81 -1.88 10.02
CA GLU A 178 12.71 -1.50 11.10
C GLU A 178 11.94 -0.73 12.18
N GLN A 179 12.42 -0.82 13.43
CA GLN A 179 11.83 -0.07 14.54
C GLN A 179 12.34 1.37 14.53
N HIS A 180 11.45 2.29 14.20
CA HIS A 180 11.66 3.73 14.34
C HIS A 180 10.44 4.33 15.02
N ASP A 181 10.66 5.35 15.85
CA ASP A 181 9.57 6.10 16.46
C ASP A 181 8.80 6.88 15.35
N PRO A 182 7.56 6.52 15.03
CA PRO A 182 6.81 7.11 13.92
C PRO A 182 6.28 8.51 14.24
N ILE A 183 5.81 9.20 13.20
CA ILE A 183 4.84 10.28 13.32
C ILE A 183 3.46 9.61 13.33
N VAL A 184 2.66 9.84 14.35
CA VAL A 184 1.28 9.34 14.44
C VAL A 184 0.33 10.47 14.07
N VAL A 185 -0.55 10.22 13.10
CA VAL A 185 -1.58 11.15 12.67
C VAL A 185 -2.93 10.56 13.00
N TYR A 186 -3.63 11.14 13.99
CA TYR A 186 -5.03 10.82 14.29
C TYR A 186 -5.92 11.96 13.79
N GLY A 187 -6.91 11.63 12.98
CA GLY A 187 -7.71 12.69 12.36
C GLY A 187 -8.94 12.22 11.59
N THR A 188 -9.38 13.11 10.74
CA THR A 188 -10.61 13.01 9.95
C THR A 188 -10.42 12.33 8.60
N SER A 189 -11.37 12.53 7.66
CA SER A 189 -11.23 12.13 6.25
C SER A 189 -10.00 12.76 5.58
N ILE A 190 -9.63 13.97 5.97
CA ILE A 190 -8.46 14.68 5.43
C ILE A 190 -7.18 13.91 5.78
N ALA A 191 -7.05 13.49 7.05
CA ALA A 191 -5.94 12.66 7.48
C ALA A 191 -5.93 11.28 6.80
N GLN A 192 -7.11 10.66 6.61
CA GLN A 192 -7.24 9.39 5.88
C GLN A 192 -6.76 9.49 4.43
N GLY A 193 -6.88 10.65 3.81
CA GLY A 193 -6.46 10.91 2.43
C GLY A 193 -7.63 11.19 1.48
N ALA A 194 -8.76 11.74 2.00
CA ALA A 194 -9.92 12.08 1.19
C ALA A 194 -9.56 12.94 -0.01
N CYS A 195 -10.19 12.63 -1.15
CA CYS A 195 -10.04 13.27 -2.44
C CYS A 195 -8.64 13.21 -3.06
N ALA A 196 -7.69 12.49 -2.46
CA ALA A 196 -6.45 12.18 -3.14
C ALA A 196 -6.72 11.29 -4.35
N SER A 197 -6.12 11.62 -5.49
CA SER A 197 -6.34 10.91 -6.76
C SER A 197 -5.81 9.48 -6.75
N ARG A 198 -4.86 9.17 -5.86
CA ARG A 198 -4.22 7.88 -5.67
C ARG A 198 -3.51 7.83 -4.32
N PRO A 199 -3.18 6.64 -3.76
CA PRO A 199 -2.63 6.49 -2.40
C PRO A 199 -1.39 7.34 -2.11
N GLY A 200 -0.43 7.37 -3.02
CA GLY A 200 0.79 8.14 -2.82
C GLY A 200 0.59 9.66 -2.76
N MET A 201 -0.58 10.17 -3.14
CA MET A 201 -0.93 11.60 -3.07
C MET A 201 -1.65 11.98 -1.77
N ALA A 202 -2.00 11.04 -0.90
CA ALA A 202 -2.41 11.37 0.46
C ALA A 202 -1.28 12.12 1.18
N TRP A 203 -1.60 13.22 1.85
CA TRP A 203 -0.57 14.08 2.44
C TRP A 203 0.30 13.35 3.48
N THR A 204 -0.25 12.38 4.20
CA THR A 204 0.48 11.54 5.14
C THR A 204 1.54 10.68 4.44
N ASN A 205 1.25 10.18 3.24
CA ASN A 205 2.20 9.40 2.44
C ASN A 205 3.24 10.31 1.75
N ILE A 206 2.87 11.55 1.41
CA ILE A 206 3.84 12.57 0.95
C ILE A 206 4.80 12.91 2.09
N LEU A 207 4.27 13.15 3.29
CA LEU A 207 5.06 13.44 4.49
C LEU A 207 6.07 12.31 4.78
N HIS A 208 5.61 11.05 4.73
CA HIS A 208 6.46 9.88 4.88
C HIS A 208 7.67 9.89 3.93
N ARG A 209 7.41 10.07 2.62
CA ARG A 209 8.48 10.09 1.61
C ARG A 209 9.42 11.27 1.76
N GLN A 210 8.90 12.47 2.04
CA GLN A 210 9.72 13.68 2.17
C GLN A 210 10.62 13.65 3.40
N LEU A 211 10.10 13.20 4.54
CA LEU A 211 10.84 13.15 5.78
C LEU A 211 11.65 11.87 5.95
N LYS A 212 11.41 10.85 5.10
CA LYS A 212 11.97 9.49 5.24
C LYS A 212 11.75 8.93 6.64
N ARG A 213 10.57 9.21 7.21
CA ARG A 213 10.16 8.75 8.54
C ARG A 213 8.86 7.96 8.48
N PRO A 214 8.70 6.91 9.28
CA PRO A 214 7.42 6.18 9.35
C PRO A 214 6.29 7.11 9.76
N VAL A 215 5.17 7.00 9.07
CA VAL A 215 3.93 7.70 9.43
C VAL A 215 2.84 6.65 9.66
N VAL A 216 2.21 6.72 10.81
CA VAL A 216 1.04 5.91 11.16
C VAL A 216 -0.21 6.76 10.91
N ASN A 217 -1.00 6.37 9.91
CA ASN A 217 -2.23 7.07 9.55
C ASN A 217 -3.43 6.46 10.29
N LEU A 218 -3.96 7.19 11.25
CA LEU A 218 -5.19 6.90 11.98
C LEU A 218 -6.28 7.94 11.67
N GLY A 219 -6.37 8.35 10.40
CA GLY A 219 -7.48 9.13 9.87
C GLY A 219 -8.73 8.26 9.73
N PHE A 220 -9.85 8.70 10.30
CA PHE A 220 -11.14 8.01 10.24
C PHE A 220 -12.22 8.96 9.72
N SER A 221 -12.62 8.79 8.47
CA SER A 221 -13.56 9.66 7.76
C SER A 221 -14.86 9.87 8.55
N GLY A 222 -15.16 11.14 8.93
CA GLY A 222 -16.31 11.48 9.78
C GLY A 222 -16.21 11.00 11.23
N ASN A 223 -15.14 10.31 11.63
CA ASN A 223 -15.02 9.58 12.88
C ASN A 223 -13.73 9.85 13.68
N GLY A 224 -12.91 10.80 13.28
CA GLY A 224 -11.80 11.31 14.11
C GLY A 224 -12.33 12.25 15.17
N LYS A 225 -12.80 11.72 16.32
CA LYS A 225 -13.56 12.48 17.32
C LYS A 225 -12.88 12.55 18.69
N LEU A 226 -11.59 12.28 18.79
CA LEU A 226 -10.82 12.26 20.04
C LEU A 226 -11.46 11.37 21.12
N GLU A 227 -11.92 10.18 20.71
CA GLU A 227 -12.56 9.23 21.61
C GLU A 227 -11.53 8.61 22.55
N PRO A 228 -11.81 8.52 23.88
CA PRO A 228 -10.87 7.98 24.87
C PRO A 228 -10.35 6.57 24.51
N GLU A 229 -11.23 5.74 23.94
CA GLU A 229 -10.88 4.38 23.52
C GLU A 229 -9.82 4.37 22.42
N VAL A 230 -9.92 5.29 21.45
CA VAL A 230 -8.93 5.42 20.37
C VAL A 230 -7.64 6.03 20.91
N ILE A 231 -7.73 7.05 21.74
CA ILE A 231 -6.58 7.70 22.40
C ILE A 231 -5.81 6.68 23.24
N SER A 232 -6.49 5.79 23.96
CA SER A 232 -5.82 4.76 24.77
C SER A 232 -4.95 3.83 23.91
N PHE A 233 -5.38 3.51 22.67
CA PHE A 233 -4.55 2.75 21.75
C PHE A 233 -3.40 3.59 21.20
N ILE A 234 -3.63 4.85 20.87
CA ILE A 234 -2.59 5.76 20.37
C ILE A 234 -1.45 5.92 21.37
N ASN A 235 -1.77 6.00 22.66
CA ASN A 235 -0.80 6.12 23.75
C ASN A 235 0.12 4.90 23.92
N GLU A 236 -0.21 3.78 23.32
CA GLU A 236 0.68 2.61 23.28
C GLU A 236 1.81 2.74 22.25
N ILE A 237 1.68 3.68 21.30
CA ILE A 237 2.67 3.88 20.25
C ILE A 237 3.71 4.87 20.75
N LYS A 238 4.95 4.44 20.86
CA LYS A 238 6.07 5.36 21.11
C LYS A 238 6.33 6.17 19.85
N ALA A 239 5.75 7.36 19.74
CA ALA A 239 5.87 8.23 18.59
C ALA A 239 6.88 9.35 18.81
N SER A 240 7.51 9.80 17.72
CA SER A 240 8.32 11.03 17.74
C SER A 240 7.46 12.29 17.75
N VAL A 241 6.27 12.22 17.14
CA VAL A 241 5.28 13.32 17.06
C VAL A 241 3.88 12.73 16.99
N TYR A 242 2.94 13.33 17.71
CA TYR A 242 1.50 13.09 17.56
C TYR A 242 0.85 14.29 16.90
N ILE A 243 0.08 14.07 15.84
CA ILE A 243 -0.73 15.09 15.15
C ILE A 243 -2.20 14.73 15.35
N LEU A 244 -2.95 15.61 16.00
CA LEU A 244 -4.39 15.47 16.26
C LEU A 244 -5.16 16.39 15.31
N ASP A 245 -5.57 15.87 14.13
CA ASP A 245 -6.32 16.60 13.09
C ASP A 245 -7.81 16.24 13.13
N CYS A 246 -8.46 16.44 14.30
CA CYS A 246 -9.81 15.99 14.56
C CYS A 246 -10.87 17.09 14.53
N MET A 247 -10.50 18.37 14.52
CA MET A 247 -11.40 19.51 14.69
C MET A 247 -12.63 19.47 13.79
N ALA A 248 -12.48 19.12 12.52
CA ALA A 248 -13.59 19.05 11.56
C ALA A 248 -14.68 18.02 11.93
N ASN A 249 -14.38 17.01 12.73
CA ASN A 249 -15.36 16.02 13.19
C ASN A 249 -15.89 16.26 14.61
N LEU A 250 -15.47 17.34 15.28
CA LEU A 250 -15.98 17.73 16.59
C LEU A 250 -17.20 18.65 16.49
N ASN A 251 -17.60 19.06 15.31
CA ASN A 251 -18.71 19.99 15.05
C ASN A 251 -20.08 19.50 15.54
N MET A 252 -20.23 18.20 15.80
CA MET A 252 -21.46 17.62 16.39
C MET A 252 -21.46 17.66 17.92
N LEU A 253 -20.38 18.09 18.55
CA LEU A 253 -20.24 18.22 20.00
C LEU A 253 -20.50 19.66 20.42
N THR A 254 -20.94 19.85 21.67
CA THR A 254 -20.92 21.18 22.27
C THR A 254 -19.48 21.63 22.49
N THR A 255 -19.25 22.95 22.62
CA THR A 255 -17.90 23.48 22.86
C THR A 255 -17.26 22.86 24.10
N ALA A 256 -18.06 22.68 25.19
CA ALA A 256 -17.58 22.07 26.44
C ALA A 256 -17.15 20.60 26.22
N GLN A 257 -17.95 19.80 25.48
CA GLN A 257 -17.61 18.41 25.16
C GLN A 257 -16.36 18.32 24.29
N ALA A 258 -16.23 19.21 23.29
CA ALA A 258 -15.06 19.26 22.44
C ALA A 258 -13.80 19.63 23.24
N ALA A 259 -13.88 20.63 24.13
CA ALA A 259 -12.78 21.04 24.99
C ALA A 259 -12.35 19.89 25.92
N GLU A 260 -13.30 19.20 26.57
CA GLU A 260 -13.03 18.06 27.43
C GLU A 260 -12.29 16.93 26.68
N ARG A 261 -12.72 16.63 25.44
CA ARG A 261 -12.04 15.59 24.63
C ARG A 261 -10.62 15.97 24.22
N VAL A 262 -10.41 17.25 23.88
CA VAL A 262 -9.07 17.76 23.56
C VAL A 262 -8.17 17.68 24.79
N GLU A 263 -8.66 18.13 25.96
CA GLU A 263 -7.90 18.05 27.19
C GLU A 263 -7.51 16.62 27.55
N LYS A 264 -8.47 15.68 27.54
CA LYS A 264 -8.21 14.26 27.79
C LYS A 264 -7.33 13.56 26.75
N ALA A 265 -7.22 14.11 25.55
CA ALA A 265 -6.37 13.55 24.51
C ALA A 265 -4.91 14.00 24.63
N VAL A 266 -4.66 15.14 25.34
CA VAL A 266 -3.33 15.76 25.46
C VAL A 266 -2.71 15.46 26.83
N TYR A 267 -3.52 15.33 27.88
CA TYR A 267 -3.10 15.06 29.26
C TYR A 267 -3.54 13.67 29.73
#